data_120f04be181cd7038d915ac0456742fc
#
_entry.id   120f04be181cd7038d915ac0456742fc
#
_cell.length_a   1.000
_cell.length_b   1.000
_cell.length_c   1.000
_cell.angle_alpha   90.00
_cell.angle_beta   90.00
_cell.angle_gamma   90.00
#
_symmetry.space_group_name_H-M   'P 1'
#
loop_
_entity.id
_entity.type
_entity.pdbx_description
1 polymer ?
#
loop_
_entity_poly.entity_id
_entity_poly.type
_entity_poly.pdbx_seq_one_letter_code
_entity_poly.pdbx_strand_id
1 'polypeptide(L)'
;MIGEIILVNDIQEEVEHITNTLNPSDVRIYEETEIQIKHIHDIIAEAHIATDSLKTLIIAAHSFRTEAQNALLKTLEEPPEKIKFILISRNKTALIPTIRSRCLLTDKRVRELITPFTLTLSTLSLESIYTYTTTLAKDNEDNKIHGRQLVGSILHSVAKEGIKLSEMELAMFDSALAQLENYRPKHIVCLNLLLMIYYKTHKRVPNALL
;
A
#
# COMPACT_ATOMS: atom_id res chain seq x y z
N MET A 1 13.87 -13.32 -20.74
CA MET A 1 13.03 -13.30 -19.52
C MET A 1 11.59 -13.10 -19.95
N ILE A 2 10.71 -14.01 -19.60
CA ILE A 2 9.33 -14.03 -20.11
C ILE A 2 8.32 -13.67 -19.00
N GLY A 3 8.76 -13.58 -17.75
CA GLY A 3 7.96 -13.17 -16.61
C GLY A 3 8.23 -11.73 -16.19
N GLU A 4 7.18 -11.00 -15.83
CA GLU A 4 7.24 -9.64 -15.30
C GLU A 4 6.50 -9.56 -13.97
N ILE A 5 7.07 -8.84 -13.00
CA ILE A 5 6.42 -8.48 -11.73
C ILE A 5 6.18 -6.99 -11.76
N ILE A 6 4.93 -6.59 -11.56
CA ILE A 6 4.55 -5.19 -11.47
C ILE A 6 4.05 -4.91 -10.06
N LEU A 7 4.72 -3.98 -9.37
CA LEU A 7 4.29 -3.50 -8.07
C LEU A 7 3.50 -2.20 -8.24
N VAL A 8 2.29 -2.15 -7.66
CA VAL A 8 1.36 -1.04 -7.82
C VAL A 8 0.66 -0.68 -6.51
N ASN A 9 0.12 0.51 -6.41
CA ASN A 9 -0.72 0.93 -5.28
C ASN A 9 -2.14 0.34 -5.41
N ASP A 10 -2.68 0.29 -6.63
CA ASP A 10 -3.97 -0.31 -6.94
C ASP A 10 -3.80 -1.43 -7.97
N ILE A 11 -4.19 -2.64 -7.58
CA ILE A 11 -4.06 -3.83 -8.41
C ILE A 11 -5.08 -3.80 -9.55
N GLN A 12 -6.31 -3.41 -9.23
CA GLN A 12 -7.43 -3.45 -10.17
C GLN A 12 -7.23 -2.44 -11.29
N GLU A 13 -6.80 -1.22 -10.95
CA GLU A 13 -6.47 -0.18 -11.93
C GLU A 13 -5.38 -0.65 -12.92
N GLU A 14 -4.33 -1.32 -12.43
CA GLU A 14 -3.27 -1.82 -13.29
C GLU A 14 -3.72 -2.99 -14.17
N VAL A 15 -4.55 -3.90 -13.65
CA VAL A 15 -5.14 -5.00 -14.44
C VAL A 15 -5.99 -4.42 -15.58
N GLU A 16 -6.84 -3.45 -15.30
CA GLU A 16 -7.66 -2.77 -16.32
C GLU A 16 -6.78 -2.04 -17.34
N HIS A 17 -5.76 -1.32 -16.88
CA HIS A 17 -4.83 -0.61 -17.74
C HIS A 17 -4.15 -1.56 -18.74
N ILE A 18 -3.58 -2.68 -18.26
CA ILE A 18 -2.92 -3.66 -19.11
C ILE A 18 -3.90 -4.31 -20.08
N THR A 19 -5.08 -4.70 -19.59
CA THR A 19 -6.12 -5.36 -20.39
C THR A 19 -6.58 -4.47 -21.53
N ASN A 20 -6.74 -3.17 -21.30
CA ASN A 20 -7.14 -2.20 -22.32
C ASN A 20 -6.08 -1.99 -23.43
N THR A 21 -4.84 -2.38 -23.18
CA THR A 21 -3.74 -2.26 -24.17
C THR A 21 -3.53 -3.53 -25.00
N LEU A 22 -4.17 -4.64 -24.61
CA LEU A 22 -4.00 -5.94 -25.24
C LEU A 22 -5.29 -6.42 -25.91
N ASN A 23 -5.19 -7.35 -26.86
CA ASN A 23 -6.37 -7.98 -27.45
C ASN A 23 -7.03 -8.90 -26.42
N PRO A 24 -8.35 -8.81 -26.18
CA PRO A 24 -9.05 -9.63 -25.19
C PRO A 24 -8.91 -11.16 -25.44
N SER A 25 -8.72 -11.60 -26.67
CA SER A 25 -8.48 -13.01 -27.02
C SER A 25 -7.16 -13.54 -26.46
N ASP A 26 -6.17 -12.67 -26.32
CA ASP A 26 -4.79 -13.01 -26.00
C ASP A 26 -4.47 -12.81 -24.51
N VAL A 27 -5.47 -12.47 -23.69
CA VAL A 27 -5.29 -12.21 -22.25
C VAL A 27 -6.14 -13.18 -21.43
N ARG A 28 -5.57 -13.69 -20.35
CA ARG A 28 -6.29 -14.38 -19.27
C ARG A 28 -5.94 -13.74 -17.94
N ILE A 29 -6.94 -13.45 -17.13
CA ILE A 29 -6.80 -12.74 -15.87
C ILE A 29 -7.19 -13.69 -14.74
N TYR A 30 -6.31 -13.78 -13.75
CA TYR A 30 -6.51 -14.48 -12.49
C TYR A 30 -6.31 -13.47 -11.36
N GLU A 31 -7.43 -12.88 -10.92
CA GLU A 31 -7.44 -11.88 -9.86
C GLU A 31 -8.08 -12.46 -8.61
N GLU A 32 -7.32 -12.51 -7.52
CA GLU A 32 -7.74 -13.11 -6.25
C GLU A 32 -7.18 -12.31 -5.06
N THR A 33 -7.82 -12.39 -3.92
CA THR A 33 -7.24 -11.84 -2.69
C THR A 33 -5.96 -12.57 -2.31
N GLU A 34 -5.97 -13.91 -2.43
CA GLU A 34 -4.83 -14.79 -2.18
C GLU A 34 -4.72 -15.87 -3.26
N ILE A 35 -3.58 -15.92 -3.94
CA ILE A 35 -3.29 -17.00 -4.90
C ILE A 35 -2.93 -18.28 -4.15
N GLN A 36 -3.70 -19.34 -4.42
CA GLN A 36 -3.54 -20.69 -3.86
C GLN A 36 -3.06 -21.65 -4.96
N ILE A 37 -2.61 -22.84 -4.55
CA ILE A 37 -2.09 -23.86 -5.48
C ILE A 37 -3.08 -24.27 -6.57
N LYS A 38 -4.39 -24.33 -6.25
CA LYS A 38 -5.43 -24.64 -7.24
C LYS A 38 -5.46 -23.64 -8.39
N HIS A 39 -5.34 -22.34 -8.09
CA HIS A 39 -5.30 -21.29 -9.12
C HIS A 39 -4.07 -21.43 -10.01
N ILE A 40 -2.92 -21.82 -9.43
CA ILE A 40 -1.70 -22.03 -10.22
C ILE A 40 -1.82 -23.26 -11.13
N HIS A 41 -2.50 -24.33 -10.72
CA HIS A 41 -2.74 -25.45 -11.59
C HIS A 41 -3.59 -25.05 -12.82
N ASP A 42 -4.62 -24.24 -12.61
CA ASP A 42 -5.45 -23.72 -13.69
C ASP A 42 -4.63 -22.82 -14.63
N ILE A 43 -3.78 -21.96 -14.07
CA ILE A 43 -2.89 -21.07 -14.83
C ILE A 43 -1.87 -21.85 -15.67
N ILE A 44 -1.27 -22.89 -15.07
CA ILE A 44 -0.32 -23.77 -15.79
C ILE A 44 -1.04 -24.55 -16.90
N ALA A 45 -2.22 -25.06 -16.65
CA ALA A 45 -3.03 -25.73 -17.65
C ALA A 45 -3.35 -24.79 -18.82
N GLU A 46 -3.77 -23.56 -18.54
CA GLU A 46 -4.04 -22.52 -19.55
C GLU A 46 -2.78 -22.13 -20.34
N ALA A 47 -1.62 -22.10 -19.68
CA ALA A 47 -0.34 -21.81 -20.31
C ALA A 47 0.06 -22.88 -21.36
N HIS A 48 -0.36 -24.13 -21.18
CA HIS A 48 -0.08 -25.23 -22.11
C HIS A 48 -1.10 -25.35 -23.26
N ILE A 49 -2.16 -24.53 -23.28
CA ILE A 49 -3.08 -24.47 -24.40
C ILE A 49 -2.39 -23.72 -25.55
N ALA A 50 -2.24 -24.42 -26.66
CA ALA A 50 -1.59 -23.87 -27.87
C ALA A 50 -2.27 -22.56 -28.33
N THR A 51 -1.46 -21.61 -28.77
CA THR A 51 -1.92 -20.31 -29.22
C THR A 51 -1.13 -19.87 -30.46
N ASP A 52 -1.78 -19.17 -31.38
CA ASP A 52 -1.14 -18.63 -32.59
C ASP A 52 -0.46 -17.27 -32.31
N SER A 53 -0.95 -16.52 -31.32
CA SER A 53 -0.47 -15.21 -30.90
C SER A 53 0.21 -15.27 -29.51
N LEU A 54 0.84 -14.19 -29.11
CA LEU A 54 1.40 -14.06 -27.75
C LEU A 54 0.27 -13.96 -26.73
N LYS A 55 0.08 -15.01 -25.93
CA LYS A 55 -0.89 -15.03 -24.83
C LYS A 55 -0.26 -14.49 -23.55
N THR A 56 -0.94 -13.56 -22.91
CA THR A 56 -0.54 -12.95 -21.63
C THR A 56 -1.41 -13.47 -20.50
N LEU A 57 -0.77 -14.08 -19.47
CA LEU A 57 -1.42 -14.57 -18.28
C LEU A 57 -1.13 -13.57 -17.14
N ILE A 58 -2.15 -12.85 -16.69
CA ILE A 58 -2.08 -11.87 -15.61
C ILE A 58 -2.49 -12.56 -14.32
N ILE A 59 -1.61 -12.55 -13.32
CA ILE A 59 -1.82 -13.13 -11.99
C ILE A 59 -1.75 -12.00 -10.97
N ALA A 60 -2.89 -11.55 -10.49
CA ALA A 60 -3.01 -10.37 -9.65
C ALA A 60 -3.52 -10.74 -8.25
N ALA A 61 -2.78 -10.38 -7.20
CA ALA A 61 -3.21 -10.66 -5.83
C ALA A 61 -2.51 -9.80 -4.76
N HIS A 62 -3.15 -9.71 -3.60
CA HIS A 62 -2.55 -9.11 -2.41
C HIS A 62 -1.50 -10.04 -1.78
N SER A 63 -1.73 -11.36 -1.83
CA SER A 63 -0.84 -12.36 -1.28
C SER A 63 -0.78 -13.62 -2.17
N PHE A 64 0.32 -14.37 -2.04
CA PHE A 64 0.58 -15.59 -2.79
C PHE A 64 1.07 -16.66 -1.81
N ARG A 65 0.39 -17.79 -1.72
CA ARG A 65 0.84 -18.90 -0.87
C ARG A 65 2.16 -19.46 -1.37
N THR A 66 3.04 -19.84 -0.46
CA THR A 66 4.38 -20.34 -0.79
C THR A 66 4.32 -21.59 -1.68
N GLU A 67 3.37 -22.49 -1.43
CA GLU A 67 3.15 -23.71 -2.23
C GLU A 67 2.75 -23.35 -3.68
N ALA A 68 1.88 -22.36 -3.83
CA ALA A 68 1.45 -21.85 -5.12
C ALA A 68 2.64 -21.26 -5.89
N GLN A 69 3.44 -20.44 -5.22
CA GLN A 69 4.62 -19.85 -5.82
C GLN A 69 5.65 -20.89 -6.25
N ASN A 70 5.89 -21.91 -5.43
CA ASN A 70 6.81 -23.00 -5.77
C ASN A 70 6.32 -23.82 -6.97
N ALA A 71 5.02 -24.06 -7.08
CA ALA A 71 4.45 -24.75 -8.24
C ALA A 71 4.65 -23.97 -9.56
N LEU A 72 4.65 -22.64 -9.50
CA LEU A 72 4.83 -21.78 -10.68
C LEU A 72 6.28 -21.69 -11.14
N LEU A 73 7.27 -21.98 -10.26
CA LEU A 73 8.70 -21.76 -10.56
C LEU A 73 9.16 -22.45 -11.86
N LYS A 74 8.82 -23.72 -12.02
CA LYS A 74 9.24 -24.49 -13.21
C LYS A 74 8.73 -23.86 -14.52
N THR A 75 7.47 -23.42 -14.51
CA THR A 75 6.85 -22.79 -15.69
C THR A 75 7.43 -21.40 -15.97
N LEU A 76 7.88 -20.68 -14.94
CA LEU A 76 8.59 -19.41 -15.11
C LEU A 76 10.03 -19.58 -15.61
N GLU A 77 10.67 -20.73 -15.31
CA GLU A 77 12.02 -21.05 -15.81
C GLU A 77 11.99 -21.44 -17.27
N GLU A 78 11.03 -22.31 -17.64
CA GLU A 78 10.85 -22.84 -19.00
C GLU A 78 9.41 -22.61 -19.45
N PRO A 79 9.03 -21.37 -19.75
CA PRO A 79 7.66 -21.05 -20.13
C PRO A 79 7.35 -21.64 -21.53
N PRO A 80 6.11 -22.07 -21.74
CA PRO A 80 5.67 -22.49 -23.06
C PRO A 80 5.84 -21.38 -24.10
N GLU A 81 5.98 -21.77 -25.37
CA GLU A 81 6.13 -20.81 -26.47
C GLU A 81 4.94 -19.85 -26.51
N LYS A 82 5.22 -18.60 -26.83
CA LYS A 82 4.23 -17.51 -26.94
C LYS A 82 3.41 -17.23 -25.69
N ILE A 83 3.92 -17.58 -24.49
CA ILE A 83 3.29 -17.26 -23.22
C ILE A 83 4.10 -16.19 -22.48
N LYS A 84 3.42 -15.14 -22.02
CA LYS A 84 3.97 -14.12 -21.11
C LYS A 84 3.24 -14.16 -19.79
N PHE A 85 3.99 -14.18 -18.68
CA PHE A 85 3.43 -14.08 -17.32
C PHE A 85 3.62 -12.66 -16.78
N ILE A 86 2.55 -12.08 -16.22
CA ILE A 86 2.58 -10.82 -15.49
C ILE A 86 2.02 -11.06 -14.09
N LEU A 87 2.86 -10.91 -13.06
CA LEU A 87 2.47 -11.00 -11.67
C LEU A 87 2.27 -9.58 -11.12
N ILE A 88 1.09 -9.28 -10.59
CA ILE A 88 0.76 -7.94 -10.06
C ILE A 88 0.53 -8.06 -8.55
N SER A 89 1.19 -7.20 -7.78
CA SER A 89 1.03 -7.14 -6.33
C SER A 89 1.32 -5.75 -5.77
N ARG A 90 0.84 -5.49 -4.55
CA ARG A 90 1.18 -4.25 -3.82
C ARG A 90 2.56 -4.29 -3.19
N ASN A 91 3.01 -5.48 -2.78
CA ASN A 91 4.22 -5.62 -1.99
C ASN A 91 5.21 -6.60 -2.61
N LYS A 92 6.47 -6.19 -2.68
CA LYS A 92 7.56 -7.05 -3.13
C LYS A 92 7.71 -8.32 -2.27
N THR A 93 7.39 -8.22 -0.98
CA THR A 93 7.48 -9.33 -0.01
C THR A 93 6.37 -10.36 -0.15
N ALA A 94 5.31 -10.07 -0.90
CA ALA A 94 4.28 -11.05 -1.25
C ALA A 94 4.83 -12.18 -2.14
N LEU A 95 5.96 -11.94 -2.82
CA LEU A 95 6.60 -12.87 -3.73
C LEU A 95 7.94 -13.36 -3.15
N ILE A 96 8.16 -14.68 -3.18
CA ILE A 96 9.41 -15.29 -2.70
C ILE A 96 10.63 -14.87 -3.56
N PRO A 97 11.84 -14.86 -2.98
CA PRO A 97 13.05 -14.44 -3.70
C PRO A 97 13.29 -15.20 -5.00
N THR A 98 12.95 -16.48 -5.04
CA THR A 98 13.11 -17.35 -6.22
C THR A 98 12.23 -16.94 -7.40
N ILE A 99 11.00 -16.49 -7.18
CA ILE A 99 10.15 -15.89 -8.22
C ILE A 99 10.76 -14.56 -8.69
N ARG A 100 11.14 -13.71 -7.73
CA ARG A 100 11.68 -12.38 -8.05
C ARG A 100 12.98 -12.40 -8.85
N SER A 101 13.80 -13.45 -8.70
CA SER A 101 15.05 -13.59 -9.46
C SER A 101 14.83 -14.03 -10.92
N ARG A 102 13.63 -14.53 -11.26
CA ARG A 102 13.28 -15.04 -12.59
C ARG A 102 12.44 -14.09 -13.44
N CYS A 103 11.90 -13.05 -12.81
CA CYS A 103 11.03 -12.08 -13.46
C CYS A 103 11.66 -10.68 -13.46
N LEU A 104 11.33 -9.91 -14.47
CA LEU A 104 11.66 -8.49 -14.50
C LEU A 104 10.76 -7.77 -13.49
N LEU A 105 11.36 -7.05 -12.52
CA LEU A 105 10.61 -6.27 -11.52
C LEU A 105 10.46 -4.83 -11.97
N THR A 106 9.22 -4.41 -12.15
CA THR A 106 8.83 -3.03 -12.43
C THR A 106 8.05 -2.48 -11.23
N ASP A 107 8.56 -1.44 -10.59
CA ASP A 107 7.90 -0.78 -9.45
C ASP A 107 7.21 0.49 -9.95
N LYS A 108 5.89 0.40 -10.16
CA LYS A 108 5.02 1.52 -10.58
C LYS A 108 4.33 2.21 -9.39
N ARG A 109 4.65 1.80 -8.15
CA ARG A 109 4.04 2.41 -6.99
C ARG A 109 4.42 3.88 -6.88
N VAL A 110 3.42 4.72 -6.99
CA VAL A 110 3.59 6.13 -6.68
C VAL A 110 3.73 6.23 -5.16
N ARG A 111 4.90 6.66 -4.69
CA ARG A 111 5.00 7.10 -3.31
C ARG A 111 4.13 8.33 -3.21
N GLU A 112 3.03 8.23 -2.47
CA GLU A 112 2.28 9.42 -2.11
C GLU A 112 3.31 10.41 -1.55
N LEU A 113 3.46 11.55 -2.23
CA LEU A 113 4.26 12.64 -1.70
C LEU A 113 3.58 13.01 -0.38
N ILE A 114 4.23 12.67 0.73
CA ILE A 114 3.74 13.08 2.04
C ILE A 114 3.80 14.61 2.02
N THR A 115 2.64 15.22 1.81
CA THR A 115 2.54 16.69 1.87
C THR A 115 2.96 17.11 3.27
N PRO A 116 3.85 18.08 3.41
CA PRO A 116 4.25 18.57 4.73
C PRO A 116 3.01 18.98 5.52
N PHE A 117 2.96 18.57 6.79
CA PHE A 117 1.88 19.03 7.67
C PHE A 117 1.98 20.54 7.87
N THR A 118 0.85 21.23 7.80
CA THR A 118 0.81 22.70 7.75
C THR A 118 1.17 23.39 9.07
N LEU A 119 0.98 22.69 10.21
CA LEU A 119 1.31 23.23 11.52
C LEU A 119 2.68 22.74 11.97
N THR A 120 3.46 23.60 12.62
CA THR A 120 4.69 23.22 13.31
C THR A 120 4.34 22.54 14.64
N LEU A 121 4.73 21.28 14.79
CA LEU A 121 4.30 20.46 15.94
C LEU A 121 4.95 20.87 17.25
N SER A 122 6.16 21.39 17.22
CA SER A 122 6.89 21.89 18.41
C SER A 122 6.31 23.19 19.00
N THR A 123 5.54 23.94 18.21
CA THR A 123 4.92 25.21 18.61
C THR A 123 3.40 25.18 18.62
N LEU A 124 2.80 23.97 18.66
CA LEU A 124 1.35 23.80 18.70
C LEU A 124 0.75 24.58 19.88
N SER A 125 -0.40 25.21 19.63
CA SER A 125 -1.27 25.76 20.68
C SER A 125 -2.65 25.12 20.58
N LEU A 126 -3.42 25.16 21.67
CA LEU A 126 -4.81 24.67 21.64
C LEU A 126 -5.65 25.44 20.63
N GLU A 127 -5.39 26.73 20.46
CA GLU A 127 -6.06 27.58 19.46
C GLU A 127 -5.75 27.13 18.02
N SER A 128 -4.48 26.87 17.70
CA SER A 128 -4.08 26.38 16.39
C SER A 128 -4.68 25.00 16.06
N ILE A 129 -4.73 24.10 17.05
CA ILE A 129 -5.36 22.79 16.92
C ILE A 129 -6.86 22.94 16.66
N TYR A 130 -7.55 23.77 17.43
CA TYR A 130 -8.98 24.02 17.28
C TYR A 130 -9.31 24.60 15.89
N THR A 131 -8.58 25.64 15.49
CA THR A 131 -8.78 26.27 14.17
C THR A 131 -8.57 25.29 13.05
N TYR A 132 -7.48 24.51 13.10
CA TYR A 132 -7.16 23.51 12.07
C TYR A 132 -8.23 22.42 11.98
N THR A 133 -8.62 21.84 13.10
CA THR A 133 -9.61 20.75 13.11
C THR A 133 -11.01 21.22 12.73
N THR A 134 -11.38 22.47 13.07
CA THR A 134 -12.66 23.07 12.65
C THR A 134 -12.69 23.32 11.14
N THR A 135 -11.57 23.75 10.55
CA THR A 135 -11.44 23.90 9.10
C THR A 135 -11.51 22.54 8.42
N LEU A 136 -10.81 21.54 8.95
CA LEU A 136 -10.82 20.18 8.43
C LEU A 136 -12.20 19.52 8.51
N ALA A 137 -13.02 19.88 9.48
CA ALA A 137 -14.39 19.37 9.62
C ALA A 137 -15.33 19.87 8.50
N LYS A 138 -15.00 21.00 7.87
CA LYS A 138 -15.77 21.58 6.77
C LYS A 138 -15.29 21.14 5.39
N ASP A 139 -14.18 20.42 5.34
CA ASP A 139 -13.58 19.93 4.12
C ASP A 139 -14.34 18.71 3.59
N ASN A 140 -14.75 18.78 2.31
CA ASN A 140 -15.51 17.74 1.62
C ASN A 140 -14.64 16.69 0.92
N GLU A 141 -13.31 16.72 1.09
CA GLU A 141 -12.44 15.69 0.54
C GLU A 141 -12.71 14.31 1.16
N ASP A 142 -12.38 13.26 0.42
CA ASP A 142 -12.59 11.87 0.85
C ASP A 142 -12.00 11.63 2.24
N ASN A 143 -12.85 11.16 3.15
CA ASN A 143 -12.50 11.02 4.56
C ASN A 143 -11.36 10.01 4.79
N LYS A 144 -11.31 8.91 4.02
CA LYS A 144 -10.31 7.87 4.20
C LYS A 144 -8.98 8.26 3.56
N ILE A 145 -9.01 8.68 2.29
CA ILE A 145 -7.80 9.00 1.52
C ILE A 145 -7.11 10.22 2.15
N HIS A 146 -7.82 11.32 2.29
CA HIS A 146 -7.28 12.53 2.89
C HIS A 146 -6.90 12.32 4.37
N GLY A 147 -7.70 11.57 5.13
CA GLY A 147 -7.39 11.24 6.53
C GLY A 147 -6.09 10.45 6.67
N ARG A 148 -5.83 9.46 5.82
CA ARG A 148 -4.57 8.71 5.80
C ARG A 148 -3.37 9.60 5.46
N GLN A 149 -3.51 10.47 4.46
CA GLN A 149 -2.47 11.43 4.09
C GLN A 149 -2.13 12.37 5.24
N LEU A 150 -3.14 12.87 5.97
CA LEU A 150 -2.95 13.72 7.15
C LEU A 150 -2.22 12.99 8.27
N VAL A 151 -2.63 11.76 8.60
CA VAL A 151 -1.94 10.94 9.61
C VAL A 151 -0.48 10.72 9.22
N GLY A 152 -0.21 10.39 7.96
CA GLY A 152 1.15 10.25 7.42
C GLY A 152 1.95 11.55 7.50
N SER A 153 1.34 12.69 7.17
CA SER A 153 1.96 14.02 7.22
C SER A 153 2.32 14.43 8.66
N ILE A 154 1.43 14.14 9.62
CA ILE A 154 1.70 14.40 11.05
C ILE A 154 2.88 13.52 11.51
N LEU A 155 2.88 12.22 11.21
CA LEU A 155 3.97 11.32 11.61
C LEU A 155 5.31 11.72 10.98
N HIS A 156 5.29 12.13 9.70
CA HIS A 156 6.48 12.66 9.03
C HIS A 156 7.03 13.91 9.71
N SER A 157 6.13 14.84 10.10
CA SER A 157 6.52 16.07 10.80
C SER A 157 7.06 15.78 12.20
N VAL A 158 6.50 14.81 12.93
CA VAL A 158 7.05 14.31 14.20
C VAL A 158 8.50 13.87 14.03
N ALA A 159 8.78 13.06 12.99
CA ALA A 159 10.15 12.60 12.72
C ALA A 159 11.07 13.76 12.30
N LYS A 160 10.60 14.66 11.43
CA LYS A 160 11.35 15.81 10.95
C LYS A 160 11.70 16.80 12.07
N GLU A 161 10.79 17.03 13.01
CA GLU A 161 11.00 17.93 14.16
C GLU A 161 11.72 17.24 15.34
N GLY A 162 12.07 15.95 15.19
CA GLY A 162 12.82 15.20 16.20
C GLY A 162 12.03 14.92 17.49
N ILE A 163 10.70 14.91 17.42
CA ILE A 163 9.83 14.62 18.56
C ILE A 163 9.88 13.11 18.84
N LYS A 164 10.42 12.73 20.00
CA LYS A 164 10.52 11.31 20.40
C LYS A 164 9.20 10.81 20.97
N LEU A 165 8.55 9.90 20.28
CA LEU A 165 7.35 9.20 20.73
C LEU A 165 7.71 7.87 21.41
N SER A 166 6.94 7.49 22.43
CA SER A 166 6.96 6.15 23.00
C SER A 166 6.24 5.15 22.10
N GLU A 167 6.41 3.85 22.34
CA GLU A 167 5.69 2.79 21.60
C GLU A 167 4.16 2.96 21.70
N MET A 168 3.66 3.35 22.88
CA MET A 168 2.23 3.61 23.10
C MET A 168 1.73 4.80 22.26
N GLU A 169 2.53 5.87 22.17
CA GLU A 169 2.19 7.05 21.35
C GLU A 169 2.28 6.74 19.85
N LEU A 170 3.21 5.88 19.43
CA LEU A 170 3.28 5.39 18.06
C LEU A 170 2.07 4.50 17.71
N ALA A 171 1.65 3.62 18.62
CA ALA A 171 0.47 2.79 18.43
C ALA A 171 -0.84 3.61 18.26
N MET A 172 -0.86 4.88 18.72
CA MET A 172 -1.99 5.77 18.45
C MET A 172 -2.12 6.11 16.95
N PHE A 173 -1.03 6.13 16.19
CA PHE A 173 -1.08 6.34 14.74
C PHE A 173 -1.69 5.14 14.02
N ASP A 174 -1.34 3.91 14.42
CA ASP A 174 -1.97 2.70 13.88
C ASP A 174 -3.47 2.66 14.22
N SER A 175 -3.82 3.01 15.47
CA SER A 175 -5.22 3.14 15.88
C SER A 175 -5.96 4.22 15.10
N ALA A 176 -5.31 5.34 14.78
CA ALA A 176 -5.87 6.42 13.97
C ALA A 176 -6.20 5.93 12.56
N LEU A 177 -5.30 5.18 11.92
CA LEU A 177 -5.54 4.58 10.61
C LEU A 177 -6.72 3.59 10.66
N ALA A 178 -6.78 2.71 11.67
CA ALA A 178 -7.88 1.78 11.86
C ALA A 178 -9.23 2.50 12.08
N GLN A 179 -9.24 3.62 12.79
CA GLN A 179 -10.44 4.43 12.99
C GLN A 179 -10.95 5.06 11.68
N LEU A 180 -10.05 5.51 10.79
CA LEU A 180 -10.41 6.01 9.46
C LEU A 180 -11.03 4.92 8.59
N GLU A 181 -10.53 3.68 8.66
CA GLU A 181 -11.14 2.52 7.98
C GLU A 181 -12.56 2.27 8.46
N ASN A 182 -12.82 2.48 9.75
CA ASN A 182 -14.16 2.39 10.35
C ASN A 182 -15.00 3.68 10.22
N TYR A 183 -14.70 4.50 9.20
CA TYR A 183 -15.46 5.72 8.86
C TYR A 183 -15.49 6.79 9.96
N ARG A 184 -14.55 6.78 10.90
CA ARG A 184 -14.48 7.87 11.88
C ARG A 184 -14.05 9.17 11.18
N PRO A 185 -14.69 10.31 11.48
CA PRO A 185 -14.36 11.57 10.82
C PRO A 185 -12.89 11.97 10.98
N LYS A 186 -12.23 12.33 9.88
CA LYS A 186 -10.79 12.68 9.83
C LYS A 186 -10.39 13.78 10.81
N HIS A 187 -11.25 14.79 11.01
CA HIS A 187 -10.98 15.88 11.94
C HIS A 187 -10.91 15.41 13.40
N ILE A 188 -11.72 14.41 13.81
CA ILE A 188 -11.67 13.83 15.16
C ILE A 188 -10.39 13.00 15.36
N VAL A 189 -10.02 12.21 14.34
CA VAL A 189 -8.79 11.41 14.36
C VAL A 189 -7.56 12.31 14.46
N CYS A 190 -7.49 13.36 13.64
CA CYS A 190 -6.41 14.34 13.68
C CYS A 190 -6.36 15.10 15.01
N LEU A 191 -7.53 15.50 15.56
CA LEU A 191 -7.60 16.17 16.86
C LEU A 191 -6.92 15.35 17.96
N ASN A 192 -7.21 14.04 18.02
CA ASN A 192 -6.64 13.15 19.02
C ASN A 192 -5.10 13.07 18.92
N LEU A 193 -4.57 12.95 17.71
CA LEU A 193 -3.13 12.92 17.48
C LEU A 193 -2.46 14.25 17.82
N LEU A 194 -3.05 15.37 17.42
CA LEU A 194 -2.51 16.70 17.70
C LEU A 194 -2.52 17.03 19.18
N LEU A 195 -3.57 16.65 19.91
CA LEU A 195 -3.62 16.80 21.37
C LEU A 195 -2.56 15.95 22.06
N MET A 196 -2.36 14.69 21.63
CA MET A 196 -1.30 13.84 22.16
C MET A 196 0.07 14.50 21.98
N ILE A 197 0.37 15.01 20.77
CA ILE A 197 1.63 15.69 20.47
C ILE A 197 1.75 16.98 21.29
N TYR A 198 0.69 17.77 21.40
CA TYR A 198 0.65 18.98 22.20
C TYR A 198 1.04 18.69 23.65
N TYR A 199 0.40 17.72 24.30
CA TYR A 199 0.73 17.35 25.68
C TYR A 199 2.16 16.82 25.80
N LYS A 200 2.66 16.12 24.80
CA LYS A 200 4.04 15.63 24.76
C LYS A 200 5.06 16.77 24.71
N THR A 201 4.84 17.75 23.85
CA THR A 201 5.76 18.88 23.64
C THR A 201 5.67 19.93 24.77
N HIS A 202 4.50 20.05 25.41
CA HIS A 202 4.26 21.03 26.48
C HIS A 202 4.36 20.46 27.89
N LYS A 203 4.57 19.15 28.08
CA LYS A 203 5.03 18.61 29.35
C LYS A 203 6.46 19.08 29.58
N ARG A 204 6.62 20.32 30.08
CA ARG A 204 7.78 20.68 30.88
C ARG A 204 7.79 19.74 32.07
N VAL A 205 8.76 18.86 32.16
CA VAL A 205 9.14 18.24 33.41
C VAL A 205 9.33 19.40 34.39
N PRO A 206 8.62 19.48 35.54
CA PRO A 206 9.02 20.39 36.59
C PRO A 206 10.41 19.89 36.99
N ASN A 207 11.46 20.59 36.57
CA ASN A 207 12.78 20.34 37.11
C ASN A 207 12.76 20.69 38.57
N ALA A 208 12.86 19.62 39.36
CA ALA A 208 13.71 19.50 40.51
C ALA A 208 13.81 20.75 41.42
N LEU A 209 13.06 20.72 42.46
CA LEU A 209 13.58 21.05 43.76
C LEU A 209 14.05 19.74 44.41
N LEU A 210 15.34 19.49 44.36
CA LEU A 210 16.14 18.94 45.46
C LEU A 210 17.62 19.11 45.06
#